data_1c6c3e05d945668d67a10ce768c4cd86
#
_entry.id   1c6c3e05d945668d67a10ce768c4cd86
#
_cell.length_a   1.000
_cell.length_b   1.000
_cell.length_c   1.000
_cell.angle_alpha   90.00
_cell.angle_beta   90.00
_cell.angle_gamma   90.00
#
_symmetry.space_group_name_H-M   'P 1'
#
loop_
_entity.id
_entity.type
_entity.pdbx_description
1 polymer ?
#
loop_
_entity_poly.entity_id
_entity_poly.type
_entity_poly.pdbx_seq_one_letter_code
_entity_poly.pdbx_strand_id
1 'polypeptide(L)'
;MNYYRCENPDCGFLAEEEPDVCPQCGDTFFLSVDEEELTGPDWVPLGNRAVDEERPTDALACYQQAAALDDMLGVTNLGWCLEAGIGVPADPRQAVVLYAQAAARDYMPALTNLGYCYAHGIGVARDDSKAVECFRKGAENGFPRAQFLLGEAYSRGLGVEQSDEEAARWYQSAAWLGYPAAQTELGRCLEFGTGLPQSIEQAVKWYRAAAENGNAPGQCCLGFLYESGQGVEQNWEEAVRWYRAAAEQGMPRAQCNLAWCYEYGKGVEQNWKRAVHWYRQAADQEDPRGMFCMGICCKYGRGVEQNWEEAVHWYRRAVDAGSAAAMCNLGVCYERGEGVERDAAEAARLYRQAAEREDAAAQCNLGYLYETGEGVEQNWQEAVRWYQAAAEQGYPRAQCNLGVCWEFGHGVAKDPAKAADLYRQAAEGGDRVAACNLGYLYETGVGVAQSWADAVKWYRQAVEESEPRAQYNLAWCYEHGKGVPRDLRQARELYQAAAKQGYAGAQEAADRMEKDGSRRRGGGFLRGFLDGLRGQ
;
A
#
# COMPACT_ATOMS: atom_id res chain seq x y z
N MET A 1 -34.38 -27.80 33.31
CA MET A 1 -34.80 -26.47 32.79
C MET A 1 -35.91 -26.68 31.78
N ASN A 2 -36.91 -25.81 31.73
CA ASN A 2 -37.89 -25.87 30.64
C ASN A 2 -37.42 -25.00 29.50
N TYR A 3 -37.55 -25.51 28.27
CA TYR A 3 -37.23 -24.79 27.05
C TYR A 3 -38.53 -24.54 26.29
N TYR A 4 -38.52 -23.52 25.42
CA TYR A 4 -39.70 -23.11 24.65
C TYR A 4 -39.41 -23.26 23.16
N ARG A 5 -40.08 -24.22 22.51
CA ARG A 5 -39.95 -24.48 21.07
C ARG A 5 -41.07 -23.78 20.31
N CYS A 6 -40.74 -23.08 19.23
CA CYS A 6 -41.74 -22.50 18.33
C CYS A 6 -42.60 -23.62 17.73
N GLU A 7 -43.93 -23.44 17.74
CA GLU A 7 -44.90 -24.42 17.20
C GLU A 7 -44.86 -24.50 15.67
N ASN A 8 -44.25 -23.52 14.98
CA ASN A 8 -44.06 -23.59 13.55
C ASN A 8 -43.07 -24.71 13.21
N PRO A 9 -43.51 -25.79 12.56
CA PRO A 9 -42.68 -26.99 12.32
C PRO A 9 -41.49 -26.73 11.43
N ASP A 10 -41.49 -25.66 10.62
CA ASP A 10 -40.43 -25.28 9.71
C ASP A 10 -39.41 -24.30 10.35
N CYS A 11 -39.69 -23.84 11.58
CA CYS A 11 -38.91 -22.78 12.22
C CYS A 11 -37.66 -23.32 13.01
N GLY A 12 -37.88 -24.39 13.78
CA GLY A 12 -36.80 -24.98 14.62
C GLY A 12 -36.28 -24.10 15.75
N PHE A 13 -36.92 -22.95 16.02
CA PHE A 13 -36.49 -22.03 17.11
C PHE A 13 -36.75 -22.63 18.49
N LEU A 14 -35.76 -22.55 19.36
CA LEU A 14 -35.80 -22.98 20.76
C LEU A 14 -35.22 -21.89 21.65
N ALA A 15 -35.80 -21.62 22.83
CA ALA A 15 -35.35 -20.63 23.77
C ALA A 15 -35.40 -21.16 25.22
N GLU A 16 -34.56 -20.61 26.10
CA GLU A 16 -34.53 -20.90 27.55
C GLU A 16 -35.67 -20.18 28.30
N GLU A 17 -36.13 -19.05 27.76
CA GLU A 17 -37.27 -18.28 28.25
C GLU A 17 -38.32 -18.17 27.17
N GLU A 18 -39.59 -18.15 27.52
CA GLU A 18 -40.70 -18.00 26.59
C GLU A 18 -40.68 -16.59 25.95
N PRO A 19 -40.40 -16.44 24.66
CA PRO A 19 -40.44 -15.14 24.01
C PRO A 19 -41.84 -14.75 23.62
N ASP A 20 -42.15 -13.45 23.62
CA ASP A 20 -43.45 -12.94 23.15
C ASP A 20 -43.72 -13.25 21.68
N VAL A 21 -42.66 -13.25 20.87
CA VAL A 21 -42.69 -13.50 19.42
C VAL A 21 -41.43 -14.26 19.02
N CYS A 22 -41.56 -15.26 18.18
CA CYS A 22 -40.44 -15.98 17.61
C CYS A 22 -39.58 -15.05 16.74
N PRO A 23 -38.31 -14.80 17.07
CA PRO A 23 -37.46 -13.89 16.30
C PRO A 23 -37.11 -14.42 14.91
N GLN A 24 -37.30 -15.72 14.67
CA GLN A 24 -36.98 -16.36 13.40
C GLN A 24 -38.11 -16.36 12.41
N CYS A 25 -39.39 -16.58 12.85
CA CYS A 25 -40.53 -16.66 11.95
C CYS A 25 -41.68 -15.71 12.30
N GLY A 26 -41.61 -15.00 13.44
CA GLY A 26 -42.66 -14.10 13.91
C GLY A 26 -43.86 -14.79 14.54
N ASP A 27 -43.82 -16.10 14.78
CA ASP A 27 -44.90 -16.83 15.46
C ASP A 27 -44.95 -16.47 16.96
N THR A 28 -46.12 -16.57 17.57
CA THR A 28 -46.37 -16.24 18.97
C THR A 28 -46.72 -17.47 19.83
N PHE A 29 -46.68 -18.64 19.23
CA PHE A 29 -47.01 -19.89 19.93
C PHE A 29 -45.74 -20.69 20.20
N PHE A 30 -45.60 -21.13 21.48
CA PHE A 30 -44.46 -21.90 21.92
C PHE A 30 -44.92 -23.11 22.75
N LEU A 31 -44.27 -24.23 22.54
CA LEU A 31 -44.39 -25.43 23.38
C LEU A 31 -43.30 -25.45 24.43
N SER A 32 -43.68 -25.63 25.70
CA SER A 32 -42.71 -25.95 26.76
C SER A 32 -42.20 -27.36 26.54
N VAL A 33 -40.89 -27.50 26.51
CA VAL A 33 -40.17 -28.79 26.32
C VAL A 33 -39.22 -29.00 27.48
N ASP A 34 -39.31 -30.18 28.13
CA ASP A 34 -38.35 -30.52 29.17
C ASP A 34 -36.97 -30.80 28.59
N GLU A 35 -35.93 -30.50 29.36
CA GLU A 35 -34.51 -30.70 28.95
C GLU A 35 -34.22 -32.12 28.53
N GLU A 36 -34.89 -33.14 29.17
CA GLU A 36 -34.72 -34.55 28.85
C GLU A 36 -35.34 -34.94 27.49
N GLU A 37 -36.21 -34.10 26.92
CA GLU A 37 -36.83 -34.34 25.63
C GLU A 37 -36.08 -33.70 24.46
N LEU A 38 -35.00 -32.92 24.75
CA LEU A 38 -34.19 -32.27 23.72
C LEU A 38 -33.32 -33.33 23.00
N THR A 39 -33.28 -33.21 21.69
CA THR A 39 -32.43 -34.04 20.81
C THR A 39 -31.09 -33.35 20.53
N GLY A 40 -30.11 -34.05 19.97
CA GLY A 40 -28.82 -33.49 19.59
C GLY A 40 -28.94 -32.22 18.73
N PRO A 41 -29.75 -32.23 17.65
CA PRO A 41 -29.99 -31.03 16.84
C PRO A 41 -30.60 -29.83 17.56
N ASP A 42 -31.30 -30.03 18.68
CA ASP A 42 -31.89 -28.93 19.47
C ASP A 42 -30.82 -28.18 20.29
N TRP A 43 -29.81 -28.87 20.77
CA TRP A 43 -28.74 -28.30 21.58
C TRP A 43 -27.76 -27.41 20.80
N VAL A 44 -27.55 -27.68 19.50
CA VAL A 44 -26.59 -26.92 18.70
C VAL A 44 -27.00 -25.46 18.50
N PRO A 45 -28.25 -25.12 18.13
CA PRO A 45 -28.71 -23.72 18.07
C PRO A 45 -28.61 -22.97 19.40
N LEU A 46 -28.86 -23.65 20.55
CA LEU A 46 -28.67 -23.07 21.87
C LEU A 46 -27.20 -22.74 22.14
N GLY A 47 -26.31 -23.67 21.80
CA GLY A 47 -24.87 -23.45 21.90
C GLY A 47 -24.39 -22.30 21.00
N ASN A 48 -24.86 -22.23 19.76
CA ASN A 48 -24.52 -21.13 18.84
C ASN A 48 -24.97 -19.77 19.39
N ARG A 49 -26.19 -19.70 19.93
CA ARG A 49 -26.71 -18.48 20.59
C ARG A 49 -25.87 -18.10 21.80
N ALA A 50 -25.48 -19.06 22.62
CA ALA A 50 -24.62 -18.82 23.78
C ALA A 50 -23.24 -18.25 23.35
N VAL A 51 -22.71 -18.66 22.19
CA VAL A 51 -21.50 -18.04 21.60
C VAL A 51 -21.77 -16.58 21.22
N ASP A 52 -22.87 -16.30 20.51
CA ASP A 52 -23.24 -14.96 20.07
C ASP A 52 -23.49 -14.00 21.26
N GLU A 53 -23.98 -14.53 22.38
CA GLU A 53 -24.23 -13.80 23.63
C GLU A 53 -23.01 -13.76 24.57
N GLU A 54 -21.83 -14.17 24.09
CA GLU A 54 -20.58 -14.21 24.87
C GLU A 54 -20.65 -15.05 26.17
N ARG A 55 -21.42 -16.16 26.13
CA ARG A 55 -21.58 -17.14 27.22
C ARG A 55 -20.83 -18.44 26.90
N PRO A 56 -19.50 -18.48 26.91
CA PRO A 56 -18.71 -19.60 26.39
C PRO A 56 -18.86 -20.90 27.17
N THR A 57 -19.13 -20.84 28.47
CA THR A 57 -19.37 -22.03 29.31
C THR A 57 -20.68 -22.70 28.97
N ASP A 58 -21.72 -21.93 28.67
CA ASP A 58 -23.04 -22.44 28.30
C ASP A 58 -23.00 -23.04 26.92
N ALA A 59 -22.29 -22.37 25.97
CA ALA A 59 -22.05 -22.90 24.64
C ALA A 59 -21.37 -24.28 24.69
N LEU A 60 -20.33 -24.39 25.50
CA LEU A 60 -19.61 -25.66 25.71
C LEU A 60 -20.55 -26.75 26.25
N ALA A 61 -21.36 -26.43 27.26
CA ALA A 61 -22.32 -27.38 27.84
C ALA A 61 -23.34 -27.86 26.82
N CYS A 62 -23.92 -26.96 26.01
CA CYS A 62 -24.83 -27.31 24.95
C CYS A 62 -24.19 -28.25 23.92
N TYR A 63 -22.96 -27.97 23.46
CA TYR A 63 -22.27 -28.85 22.51
C TYR A 63 -21.88 -30.20 23.12
N GLN A 64 -21.59 -30.25 24.43
CA GLN A 64 -21.38 -31.51 25.15
C GLN A 64 -22.64 -32.36 25.18
N GLN A 65 -23.82 -31.77 25.42
CA GLN A 65 -25.10 -32.47 25.38
C GLN A 65 -25.41 -32.98 23.97
N ALA A 66 -25.24 -32.13 22.94
CA ALA A 66 -25.40 -32.58 21.55
C ALA A 66 -24.47 -33.75 21.20
N ALA A 67 -23.20 -33.64 21.59
CA ALA A 67 -22.22 -34.72 21.35
C ALA A 67 -22.57 -36.02 22.10
N ALA A 68 -23.08 -35.94 23.34
CA ALA A 68 -23.54 -37.09 24.11
C ALA A 68 -24.74 -37.79 23.44
N LEU A 69 -25.55 -37.05 22.70
CA LEU A 69 -26.67 -37.55 21.89
C LEU A 69 -26.24 -37.96 20.46
N ASP A 70 -24.93 -38.11 20.24
CA ASP A 70 -24.33 -38.58 18.98
C ASP A 70 -24.59 -37.68 17.77
N ASP A 71 -24.85 -36.38 18.00
CA ASP A 71 -24.99 -35.37 16.94
C ASP A 71 -23.61 -34.95 16.42
N MET A 72 -23.36 -35.13 15.12
CA MET A 72 -22.05 -34.90 14.53
C MET A 72 -21.68 -33.40 14.44
N LEU A 73 -22.66 -32.54 14.34
CA LEU A 73 -22.44 -31.08 14.40
C LEU A 73 -22.05 -30.68 15.83
N GLY A 74 -22.75 -31.24 16.84
CA GLY A 74 -22.39 -31.06 18.25
C GLY A 74 -20.98 -31.56 18.57
N VAL A 75 -20.60 -32.76 18.10
CA VAL A 75 -19.23 -33.27 18.22
C VAL A 75 -18.21 -32.36 17.57
N THR A 76 -18.54 -31.83 16.38
CA THR A 76 -17.62 -30.92 15.65
C THR A 76 -17.46 -29.56 16.37
N ASN A 77 -18.57 -28.99 16.88
CA ASN A 77 -18.55 -27.73 17.61
C ASN A 77 -17.87 -27.87 18.98
N LEU A 78 -18.04 -29.01 19.65
CA LEU A 78 -17.26 -29.34 20.86
C LEU A 78 -15.76 -29.42 20.55
N GLY A 79 -15.38 -30.02 19.43
CA GLY A 79 -14.01 -30.01 18.94
C GLY A 79 -13.48 -28.59 18.73
N TRP A 80 -14.29 -27.71 18.13
CA TRP A 80 -13.93 -26.29 17.95
C TRP A 80 -13.77 -25.55 19.30
N CYS A 81 -14.63 -25.77 20.28
CA CYS A 81 -14.48 -25.20 21.61
C CYS A 81 -13.15 -25.63 22.26
N LEU A 82 -12.77 -26.90 22.13
CA LEU A 82 -11.50 -27.42 22.65
C LEU A 82 -10.28 -26.89 21.87
N GLU A 83 -10.40 -26.72 20.55
CA GLU A 83 -9.33 -26.14 19.75
C GLU A 83 -9.06 -24.67 20.12
N ALA A 84 -10.11 -23.89 20.24
CA ALA A 84 -10.05 -22.43 20.47
C ALA A 84 -9.99 -22.05 21.95
N GLY A 85 -10.26 -22.95 22.88
CA GLY A 85 -10.33 -22.66 24.32
C GLY A 85 -11.61 -21.92 24.74
N ILE A 86 -12.76 -22.23 24.10
CA ILE A 86 -14.04 -21.59 24.37
C ILE A 86 -14.76 -22.30 25.52
N GLY A 87 -14.88 -21.62 26.67
CA GLY A 87 -15.50 -22.16 27.88
C GLY A 87 -14.68 -23.23 28.60
N VAL A 88 -13.53 -23.61 28.07
CA VAL A 88 -12.61 -24.63 28.59
C VAL A 88 -11.18 -24.28 28.17
N PRO A 89 -10.13 -24.67 28.94
CA PRO A 89 -8.77 -24.55 28.47
C PRO A 89 -8.56 -25.28 27.13
N ALA A 90 -7.81 -24.67 26.21
CA ALA A 90 -7.58 -25.24 24.90
C ALA A 90 -6.89 -26.62 24.99
N ASP A 91 -7.47 -27.61 24.32
CA ASP A 91 -6.90 -28.93 24.09
C ASP A 91 -7.04 -29.33 22.61
N PRO A 92 -6.14 -28.87 21.74
CA PRO A 92 -6.19 -29.18 20.32
C PRO A 92 -6.04 -30.68 20.01
N ARG A 93 -5.39 -31.47 20.89
CA ARG A 93 -5.26 -32.92 20.70
C ARG A 93 -6.60 -33.62 20.84
N GLN A 94 -7.37 -33.23 21.84
CA GLN A 94 -8.73 -33.77 22.03
C GLN A 94 -9.67 -33.26 20.92
N ALA A 95 -9.52 -32.03 20.46
CA ALA A 95 -10.28 -31.51 19.32
C ALA A 95 -10.11 -32.38 18.07
N VAL A 96 -8.87 -32.76 17.75
CA VAL A 96 -8.56 -33.66 16.62
C VAL A 96 -9.22 -35.04 16.77
N VAL A 97 -9.29 -35.57 17.97
CA VAL A 97 -9.98 -36.88 18.24
C VAL A 97 -11.47 -36.76 17.90
N LEU A 98 -12.11 -35.67 18.33
CA LEU A 98 -13.54 -35.42 18.04
C LEU A 98 -13.77 -35.19 16.53
N TYR A 99 -12.92 -34.40 15.87
CA TYR A 99 -13.01 -34.22 14.42
C TYR A 99 -12.84 -35.57 13.68
N ALA A 100 -11.88 -36.41 14.10
CA ALA A 100 -11.68 -37.73 13.51
C ALA A 100 -12.89 -38.66 13.75
N GLN A 101 -13.51 -38.58 14.92
CA GLN A 101 -14.73 -39.33 15.23
C GLN A 101 -15.89 -38.95 14.30
N ALA A 102 -16.16 -37.65 14.12
CA ALA A 102 -17.22 -37.20 13.23
C ALA A 102 -16.88 -37.43 11.74
N ALA A 103 -15.60 -37.25 11.36
CA ALA A 103 -15.10 -37.53 10.01
C ALA A 103 -15.23 -39.03 9.61
N ALA A 104 -15.07 -39.95 10.56
CA ALA A 104 -15.26 -41.40 10.34
C ALA A 104 -16.73 -41.75 10.02
N ARG A 105 -17.67 -40.83 10.28
CA ARG A 105 -19.07 -40.92 9.90
C ARG A 105 -19.42 -40.09 8.67
N ASP A 106 -18.45 -39.77 7.86
CA ASP A 106 -18.57 -38.96 6.65
C ASP A 106 -19.16 -37.54 6.88
N TYR A 107 -18.95 -36.98 8.09
CA TYR A 107 -19.37 -35.60 8.35
C TYR A 107 -18.34 -34.61 7.79
N MET A 108 -18.67 -33.95 6.66
CA MET A 108 -17.73 -33.14 5.87
C MET A 108 -17.17 -31.91 6.59
N PRO A 109 -17.93 -31.18 7.44
CA PRO A 109 -17.37 -30.11 8.24
C PRO A 109 -16.23 -30.56 9.16
N ALA A 110 -16.42 -31.67 9.87
CA ALA A 110 -15.39 -32.24 10.76
C ALA A 110 -14.17 -32.77 9.98
N LEU A 111 -14.40 -33.39 8.84
CA LEU A 111 -13.34 -33.87 7.94
C LEU A 111 -12.50 -32.66 7.44
N THR A 112 -13.16 -31.56 7.13
CA THR A 112 -12.47 -30.32 6.71
C THR A 112 -11.65 -29.71 7.85
N ASN A 113 -12.20 -29.68 9.08
CA ASN A 113 -11.47 -29.20 10.27
C ASN A 113 -10.28 -30.12 10.57
N LEU A 114 -10.43 -31.44 10.46
CA LEU A 114 -9.34 -32.41 10.61
C LEU A 114 -8.22 -32.14 9.58
N GLY A 115 -8.59 -31.93 8.32
CA GLY A 115 -7.64 -31.53 7.28
C GLY A 115 -6.92 -30.22 7.60
N TYR A 116 -7.63 -29.23 8.12
CA TYR A 116 -7.06 -27.98 8.58
C TYR A 116 -6.06 -28.17 9.74
N CYS A 117 -6.39 -29.04 10.70
CA CYS A 117 -5.47 -29.42 11.77
C CYS A 117 -4.18 -30.07 11.24
N TYR A 118 -4.27 -30.95 10.25
CA TYR A 118 -3.08 -31.52 9.60
C TYR A 118 -2.26 -30.48 8.84
N ALA A 119 -2.89 -29.56 8.11
CA ALA A 119 -2.20 -28.53 7.35
C ALA A 119 -1.40 -27.56 8.23
N HIS A 120 -1.89 -27.30 9.45
CA HIS A 120 -1.29 -26.30 10.36
C HIS A 120 -0.55 -26.94 11.57
N GLY A 121 -0.61 -28.26 11.72
CA GLY A 121 0.00 -28.95 12.88
C GLY A 121 -0.73 -28.67 14.20
N ILE A 122 -2.05 -28.45 14.17
CA ILE A 122 -2.87 -28.15 15.34
C ILE A 122 -3.27 -29.46 16.02
N GLY A 123 -2.76 -29.72 17.22
CA GLY A 123 -3.03 -30.94 17.98
C GLY A 123 -2.43 -32.25 17.40
N VAL A 124 -1.91 -32.17 16.17
CA VAL A 124 -1.24 -33.27 15.45
C VAL A 124 0.02 -32.76 14.77
N ALA A 125 0.92 -33.68 14.38
CA ALA A 125 2.03 -33.30 13.51
C ALA A 125 1.51 -32.81 12.15
N ARG A 126 2.12 -31.77 11.61
CA ARG A 126 1.77 -31.25 10.28
C ARG A 126 1.97 -32.34 9.22
N ASP A 127 0.98 -32.51 8.38
CA ASP A 127 0.98 -33.48 7.28
C ASP A 127 0.12 -32.95 6.13
N ASP A 128 0.76 -32.23 5.20
CA ASP A 128 0.07 -31.59 4.09
C ASP A 128 -0.62 -32.64 3.17
N SER A 129 -0.09 -33.85 3.05
CA SER A 129 -0.70 -34.90 2.24
C SER A 129 -2.01 -35.42 2.84
N LYS A 130 -2.06 -35.64 4.15
CA LYS A 130 -3.32 -35.99 4.85
C LYS A 130 -4.32 -34.84 4.83
N ALA A 131 -3.85 -33.58 4.94
CA ALA A 131 -4.72 -32.44 4.82
C ALA A 131 -5.43 -32.42 3.46
N VAL A 132 -4.69 -32.62 2.37
CA VAL A 132 -5.25 -32.66 1.02
C VAL A 132 -6.20 -33.84 0.84
N GLU A 133 -5.90 -35.03 1.42
CA GLU A 133 -6.83 -36.17 1.37
C GLU A 133 -8.17 -35.81 2.02
N CYS A 134 -8.15 -35.19 3.19
CA CYS A 134 -9.35 -34.69 3.87
C CYS A 134 -10.09 -33.64 3.04
N PHE A 135 -9.39 -32.66 2.51
CA PHE A 135 -9.99 -31.60 1.70
C PHE A 135 -10.60 -32.16 0.41
N ARG A 136 -9.90 -33.09 -0.26
CA ARG A 136 -10.40 -33.68 -1.50
C ARG A 136 -11.69 -34.45 -1.27
N LYS A 137 -11.76 -35.29 -0.22
CA LYS A 137 -12.97 -36.01 0.13
C LYS A 137 -14.14 -35.07 0.43
N GLY A 138 -13.89 -33.96 1.18
CA GLY A 138 -14.89 -32.93 1.44
C GLY A 138 -15.32 -32.19 0.17
N ALA A 139 -14.35 -31.84 -0.69
CA ALA A 139 -14.58 -31.10 -1.95
C ALA A 139 -15.39 -31.92 -2.97
N GLU A 140 -15.08 -33.22 -3.12
CA GLU A 140 -15.82 -34.15 -3.99
C GLU A 140 -17.27 -34.33 -3.54
N ASN A 141 -17.53 -34.20 -2.24
CA ASN A 141 -18.87 -34.22 -1.65
C ASN A 141 -19.56 -32.82 -1.68
N GLY A 142 -18.99 -31.86 -2.40
CA GLY A 142 -19.59 -30.55 -2.63
C GLY A 142 -19.50 -29.59 -1.44
N PHE A 143 -18.63 -29.84 -0.44
CA PHE A 143 -18.50 -28.94 0.71
C PHE A 143 -17.65 -27.70 0.34
N PRO A 144 -18.23 -26.48 0.33
CA PRO A 144 -17.59 -25.29 -0.27
C PRO A 144 -16.27 -24.92 0.39
N ARG A 145 -16.18 -25.04 1.73
CA ARG A 145 -14.95 -24.73 2.48
C ARG A 145 -13.83 -25.71 2.14
N ALA A 146 -14.16 -27.00 1.96
CA ALA A 146 -13.17 -28.01 1.56
C ALA A 146 -12.68 -27.77 0.11
N GLN A 147 -13.58 -27.38 -0.80
CA GLN A 147 -13.23 -27.00 -2.17
C GLN A 147 -12.28 -25.80 -2.18
N PHE A 148 -12.55 -24.77 -1.38
CA PHE A 148 -11.69 -23.61 -1.24
C PHE A 148 -10.29 -23.99 -0.71
N LEU A 149 -10.22 -24.79 0.37
CA LEU A 149 -8.95 -25.21 0.97
C LEU A 149 -8.15 -26.14 0.03
N LEU A 150 -8.83 -26.97 -0.74
CA LEU A 150 -8.18 -27.77 -1.79
C LEU A 150 -7.62 -26.88 -2.90
N GLY A 151 -8.36 -25.84 -3.31
CA GLY A 151 -7.87 -24.80 -4.22
C GLY A 151 -6.61 -24.10 -3.70
N GLU A 152 -6.58 -23.73 -2.41
CA GLU A 152 -5.38 -23.17 -1.78
C GLU A 152 -4.20 -24.14 -1.77
N ALA A 153 -4.46 -25.43 -1.52
CA ALA A 153 -3.42 -26.47 -1.54
C ALA A 153 -2.79 -26.60 -2.93
N TYR A 154 -3.59 -26.59 -4.00
CA TYR A 154 -3.08 -26.60 -5.38
C TYR A 154 -2.36 -25.30 -5.74
N SER A 155 -2.88 -24.14 -5.34
CA SER A 155 -2.24 -22.84 -5.61
C SER A 155 -0.85 -22.71 -4.99
N ARG A 156 -0.62 -23.35 -3.84
CA ARG A 156 0.65 -23.27 -3.10
C ARG A 156 1.54 -24.52 -3.24
N GLY A 157 1.05 -25.59 -3.85
CA GLY A 157 1.76 -26.87 -3.93
C GLY A 157 1.93 -27.57 -2.56
N LEU A 158 0.94 -27.43 -1.66
CA LEU A 158 0.98 -28.02 -0.32
C LEU A 158 0.34 -29.41 -0.33
N GLY A 159 1.15 -30.46 -0.20
CA GLY A 159 0.70 -31.86 -0.24
C GLY A 159 0.25 -32.37 -1.61
N VAL A 160 0.29 -31.51 -2.63
CA VAL A 160 0.01 -31.81 -4.05
C VAL A 160 0.99 -31.04 -4.93
N GLU A 161 1.14 -31.45 -6.20
CA GLU A 161 1.85 -30.65 -7.19
C GLU A 161 1.10 -29.32 -7.44
N GLN A 162 1.84 -28.22 -7.47
CA GLN A 162 1.26 -26.89 -7.71
C GLN A 162 0.59 -26.85 -9.10
N SER A 163 -0.66 -26.37 -9.14
CA SER A 163 -1.41 -26.19 -10.38
C SER A 163 -2.41 -25.06 -10.24
N ASP A 164 -2.18 -24.00 -10.98
CA ASP A 164 -3.08 -22.85 -10.98
C ASP A 164 -4.44 -23.19 -11.63
N GLU A 165 -4.44 -24.10 -12.62
CA GLU A 165 -5.66 -24.57 -13.28
C GLU A 165 -6.55 -25.36 -12.33
N GLU A 166 -5.98 -26.29 -11.55
CA GLU A 166 -6.75 -27.04 -10.55
C GLU A 166 -7.19 -26.12 -9.40
N ALA A 167 -6.35 -25.20 -8.94
CA ALA A 167 -6.73 -24.22 -7.94
C ALA A 167 -7.94 -23.40 -8.40
N ALA A 168 -7.89 -22.84 -9.61
CA ALA A 168 -8.97 -22.05 -10.18
C ALA A 168 -10.28 -22.86 -10.37
N ARG A 169 -10.19 -24.13 -10.76
CA ARG A 169 -11.35 -25.03 -10.83
C ARG A 169 -12.05 -25.19 -9.47
N TRP A 170 -11.27 -25.44 -8.43
CA TRP A 170 -11.83 -25.63 -7.10
C TRP A 170 -12.36 -24.32 -6.50
N TYR A 171 -11.68 -23.19 -6.72
CA TYR A 171 -12.22 -21.87 -6.36
C TYR A 171 -13.52 -21.58 -7.10
N GLN A 172 -13.61 -21.90 -8.39
CA GLN A 172 -14.83 -21.73 -9.17
C GLN A 172 -15.97 -22.57 -8.59
N SER A 173 -15.73 -23.82 -8.23
CA SER A 173 -16.73 -24.71 -7.64
C SER A 173 -17.27 -24.14 -6.32
N ALA A 174 -16.39 -23.72 -5.43
CA ALA A 174 -16.78 -23.14 -4.14
C ALA A 174 -17.47 -21.76 -4.30
N ALA A 175 -17.02 -20.94 -5.27
CA ALA A 175 -17.59 -19.63 -5.54
C ALA A 175 -19.03 -19.72 -6.05
N TRP A 176 -19.34 -20.69 -6.91
CA TRP A 176 -20.70 -20.98 -7.36
C TRP A 176 -21.65 -21.42 -6.24
N LEU A 177 -21.10 -22.03 -5.20
CA LEU A 177 -21.85 -22.38 -3.98
C LEU A 177 -21.95 -21.21 -2.98
N GLY A 178 -21.50 -20.02 -3.39
CA GLY A 178 -21.61 -18.80 -2.59
C GLY A 178 -20.51 -18.63 -1.53
N TYR A 179 -19.41 -19.39 -1.56
CA TYR A 179 -18.35 -19.25 -0.56
C TYR A 179 -17.52 -17.97 -0.79
N PRO A 180 -17.60 -16.95 0.11
CA PRO A 180 -17.12 -15.60 -0.21
C PRO A 180 -15.60 -15.53 -0.43
N ALA A 181 -14.81 -16.30 0.32
CA ALA A 181 -13.37 -16.35 0.13
C ALA A 181 -13.00 -16.91 -1.25
N ALA A 182 -13.71 -17.98 -1.70
CA ALA A 182 -13.50 -18.54 -3.03
C ALA A 182 -13.93 -17.57 -4.15
N GLN A 183 -14.99 -16.79 -3.94
CA GLN A 183 -15.39 -15.74 -4.87
C GLN A 183 -14.28 -14.71 -5.06
N THR A 184 -13.61 -14.33 -3.96
CA THR A 184 -12.45 -13.42 -4.03
C THR A 184 -11.28 -14.04 -4.77
N GLU A 185 -10.90 -15.28 -4.48
CA GLU A 185 -9.78 -15.95 -5.14
C GLU A 185 -10.08 -16.21 -6.64
N LEU A 186 -11.31 -16.58 -6.97
CA LEU A 186 -11.74 -16.68 -8.38
C LEU A 186 -11.66 -15.34 -9.10
N GLY A 187 -12.07 -14.24 -8.42
CA GLY A 187 -11.89 -12.88 -8.91
C GLY A 187 -10.42 -12.59 -9.23
N ARG A 188 -9.50 -12.97 -8.34
CA ARG A 188 -8.05 -12.82 -8.57
C ARG A 188 -7.53 -13.66 -9.72
N CYS A 189 -7.96 -14.92 -9.82
CA CYS A 189 -7.60 -15.77 -10.95
C CYS A 189 -7.99 -15.13 -12.29
N LEU A 190 -9.19 -14.55 -12.36
CA LEU A 190 -9.68 -13.86 -13.55
C LEU A 190 -9.02 -12.49 -13.80
N GLU A 191 -8.66 -11.76 -12.73
CA GLU A 191 -7.95 -10.47 -12.84
C GLU A 191 -6.55 -10.64 -13.43
N PHE A 192 -5.81 -11.65 -12.98
CA PHE A 192 -4.40 -11.85 -13.38
C PHE A 192 -4.22 -12.92 -14.46
N GLY A 193 -5.27 -13.65 -14.82
CA GLY A 193 -5.16 -14.75 -15.79
C GLY A 193 -4.46 -16.00 -15.23
N THR A 194 -4.56 -16.23 -13.91
CA THR A 194 -3.91 -17.35 -13.23
C THR A 194 -4.82 -18.58 -13.26
N GLY A 195 -4.43 -19.60 -14.01
CA GLY A 195 -5.21 -20.84 -14.18
C GLY A 195 -6.49 -20.71 -15.01
N LEU A 196 -6.88 -19.48 -15.37
CA LEU A 196 -8.04 -19.15 -16.23
C LEU A 196 -7.67 -18.01 -17.19
N PRO A 197 -8.35 -17.91 -18.35
CA PRO A 197 -8.19 -16.74 -19.21
C PRO A 197 -8.55 -15.45 -18.46
N GLN A 198 -7.71 -14.43 -18.62
CA GLN A 198 -7.92 -13.13 -17.98
C GLN A 198 -9.24 -12.49 -18.43
N SER A 199 -10.03 -12.02 -17.48
CA SER A 199 -11.27 -11.27 -17.72
C SER A 199 -11.61 -10.39 -16.54
N ILE A 200 -11.28 -9.11 -16.69
CA ILE A 200 -11.50 -8.14 -15.63
C ILE A 200 -13.01 -7.91 -15.35
N GLU A 201 -13.86 -7.99 -16.39
CA GLU A 201 -15.31 -7.84 -16.20
C GLU A 201 -15.91 -9.00 -15.37
N GLN A 202 -15.36 -10.22 -15.52
CA GLN A 202 -15.79 -11.35 -14.69
C GLN A 202 -15.21 -11.23 -13.28
N ALA A 203 -13.95 -10.79 -13.15
CA ALA A 203 -13.34 -10.54 -11.84
C ALA A 203 -14.17 -9.55 -11.00
N VAL A 204 -14.62 -8.43 -11.61
CA VAL A 204 -15.54 -7.47 -10.96
C VAL A 204 -16.78 -8.12 -10.41
N LYS A 205 -17.42 -9.02 -11.19
CA LYS A 205 -18.64 -9.70 -10.76
C LYS A 205 -18.41 -10.57 -9.53
N TRP A 206 -17.30 -11.31 -9.50
CA TRP A 206 -16.97 -12.18 -8.39
C TRP A 206 -16.51 -11.40 -7.15
N TYR A 207 -15.73 -10.34 -7.30
CA TYR A 207 -15.39 -9.46 -6.19
C TYR A 207 -16.61 -8.77 -5.60
N ARG A 208 -17.57 -8.36 -6.45
CA ARG A 208 -18.85 -7.79 -5.99
C ARG A 208 -19.66 -8.80 -5.20
N ALA A 209 -19.78 -10.04 -5.69
CA ALA A 209 -20.46 -11.09 -4.95
C ALA A 209 -19.81 -11.35 -3.59
N ALA A 210 -18.48 -11.44 -3.54
CA ALA A 210 -17.74 -11.59 -2.28
C ALA A 210 -17.96 -10.39 -1.33
N ALA A 211 -17.92 -9.17 -1.87
CA ALA A 211 -18.06 -7.93 -1.10
C ALA A 211 -19.47 -7.77 -0.51
N GLU A 212 -20.50 -8.10 -1.27
CA GLU A 212 -21.90 -8.10 -0.83
C GLU A 212 -22.15 -9.17 0.24
N ASN A 213 -21.43 -10.29 0.20
CA ASN A 213 -21.41 -11.30 1.25
C ASN A 213 -20.48 -10.97 2.43
N GLY A 214 -20.03 -9.72 2.57
CA GLY A 214 -19.27 -9.24 3.70
C GLY A 214 -17.79 -9.61 3.71
N ASN A 215 -17.23 -10.20 2.65
CA ASN A 215 -15.84 -10.61 2.62
C ASN A 215 -14.90 -9.39 2.50
N ALA A 216 -14.12 -9.09 3.53
CA ALA A 216 -13.23 -7.93 3.56
C ALA A 216 -12.17 -7.93 2.44
N PRO A 217 -11.49 -9.04 2.09
CA PRO A 217 -10.62 -9.08 0.92
C PRO A 217 -11.35 -8.74 -0.39
N GLY A 218 -12.55 -9.29 -0.61
CA GLY A 218 -13.39 -8.98 -1.78
C GLY A 218 -13.80 -7.51 -1.84
N GLN A 219 -14.19 -6.94 -0.70
CA GLN A 219 -14.49 -5.50 -0.58
C GLN A 219 -13.27 -4.64 -0.92
N CYS A 220 -12.10 -4.99 -0.40
CA CYS A 220 -10.87 -4.26 -0.68
C CYS A 220 -10.48 -4.33 -2.18
N CYS A 221 -10.60 -5.50 -2.80
CA CYS A 221 -10.35 -5.67 -4.23
C CYS A 221 -11.35 -4.89 -5.09
N LEU A 222 -12.64 -4.94 -4.76
CA LEU A 222 -13.67 -4.17 -5.48
C LEU A 222 -13.44 -2.66 -5.34
N GLY A 223 -13.04 -2.20 -4.13
CA GLY A 223 -12.65 -0.80 -3.90
C GLY A 223 -11.50 -0.38 -4.81
N PHE A 224 -10.49 -1.22 -4.98
CA PHE A 224 -9.36 -0.95 -5.88
C PHE A 224 -9.76 -0.89 -7.35
N LEU A 225 -10.69 -1.72 -7.80
CA LEU A 225 -11.19 -1.66 -9.17
C LEU A 225 -11.97 -0.36 -9.44
N TYR A 226 -12.77 0.12 -8.47
CA TYR A 226 -13.40 1.44 -8.56
C TYR A 226 -12.41 2.60 -8.50
N GLU A 227 -11.33 2.48 -7.72
CA GLU A 227 -10.23 3.45 -7.66
C GLU A 227 -9.52 3.56 -9.01
N SER A 228 -9.18 2.43 -9.62
CA SER A 228 -8.38 2.38 -10.86
C SER A 228 -9.22 2.54 -12.14
N GLY A 229 -10.52 2.31 -12.08
CA GLY A 229 -11.39 2.26 -13.26
C GLY A 229 -11.20 1.01 -14.11
N GLN A 230 -10.65 -0.08 -13.54
CA GLN A 230 -10.44 -1.33 -14.25
C GLN A 230 -11.70 -2.19 -14.26
N GLY A 231 -12.26 -2.44 -15.43
CA GLY A 231 -13.48 -3.25 -15.61
C GLY A 231 -14.77 -2.60 -15.09
N VAL A 232 -14.68 -1.42 -14.48
CA VAL A 232 -15.77 -0.55 -14.03
C VAL A 232 -15.41 0.90 -14.31
N GLU A 233 -16.40 1.78 -14.38
CA GLU A 233 -16.14 3.23 -14.40
C GLU A 233 -15.49 3.67 -13.09
N GLN A 234 -14.42 4.48 -13.18
CA GLN A 234 -13.71 5.00 -12.01
C GLN A 234 -14.69 5.79 -11.12
N ASN A 235 -14.78 5.39 -9.87
CA ASN A 235 -15.64 6.03 -8.88
C ASN A 235 -15.00 6.00 -7.49
N TRP A 236 -14.46 7.13 -7.07
CA TRP A 236 -13.79 7.26 -5.77
C TRP A 236 -14.73 7.13 -4.57
N GLU A 237 -16.00 7.51 -4.71
CA GLU A 237 -16.99 7.40 -3.64
C GLU A 237 -17.32 5.93 -3.37
N GLU A 238 -17.52 5.13 -4.43
CA GLU A 238 -17.69 3.68 -4.31
C GLU A 238 -16.42 3.00 -3.79
N ALA A 239 -15.23 3.42 -4.26
CA ALA A 239 -13.97 2.90 -3.73
C ALA A 239 -13.87 3.09 -2.21
N VAL A 240 -14.14 4.30 -1.73
CA VAL A 240 -14.15 4.63 -0.29
C VAL A 240 -15.21 3.84 0.48
N ARG A 241 -16.38 3.65 -0.08
CA ARG A 241 -17.45 2.85 0.55
C ARG A 241 -16.96 1.42 0.82
N TRP A 242 -16.37 0.78 -0.17
CA TRP A 242 -15.87 -0.58 -0.05
C TRP A 242 -14.61 -0.68 0.81
N TYR A 243 -13.68 0.26 0.71
CA TYR A 243 -12.52 0.31 1.60
C TYR A 243 -12.95 0.49 3.06
N ARG A 244 -13.96 1.32 3.34
CA ARG A 244 -14.48 1.51 4.69
C ARG A 244 -15.09 0.21 5.23
N ALA A 245 -15.92 -0.47 4.45
CA ALA A 245 -16.51 -1.74 4.86
C ALA A 245 -15.45 -2.79 5.23
N ALA A 246 -14.36 -2.88 4.46
CA ALA A 246 -13.24 -3.78 4.76
C ALA A 246 -12.38 -3.29 5.94
N ALA A 247 -12.17 -1.98 6.06
CA ALA A 247 -11.37 -1.37 7.15
C ALA A 247 -12.04 -1.53 8.51
N GLU A 248 -13.35 -1.40 8.58
CA GLU A 248 -14.17 -1.62 9.80
C GLU A 248 -14.12 -3.07 10.27
N GLN A 249 -13.89 -4.03 9.37
CA GLN A 249 -13.60 -5.42 9.69
C GLN A 249 -12.14 -5.68 10.13
N GLY A 250 -11.34 -4.63 10.26
CA GLY A 250 -9.95 -4.72 10.72
C GLY A 250 -8.93 -5.03 9.63
N MET A 251 -9.27 -5.01 8.34
CA MET A 251 -8.31 -5.34 7.27
C MET A 251 -7.25 -4.24 7.08
N PRO A 252 -5.94 -4.48 7.39
CA PRO A 252 -4.91 -3.43 7.39
C PRO A 252 -4.72 -2.77 6.03
N ARG A 253 -4.75 -3.55 4.94
CA ARG A 253 -4.64 -3.02 3.58
C ARG A 253 -5.76 -2.04 3.25
N ALA A 254 -7.00 -2.34 3.64
CA ALA A 254 -8.14 -1.47 3.43
C ALA A 254 -8.07 -0.21 4.31
N GLN A 255 -7.60 -0.34 5.55
CA GLN A 255 -7.35 0.78 6.46
C GLN A 255 -6.33 1.76 5.84
N CYS A 256 -5.22 1.26 5.29
CA CYS A 256 -4.24 2.08 4.59
C CYS A 256 -4.82 2.77 3.34
N ASN A 257 -5.62 2.06 2.55
CA ASN A 257 -6.25 2.63 1.34
C ASN A 257 -7.29 3.70 1.71
N LEU A 258 -8.11 3.46 2.73
CA LEU A 258 -9.06 4.44 3.24
C LEU A 258 -8.36 5.67 3.83
N ALA A 259 -7.26 5.47 4.57
CA ALA A 259 -6.44 6.54 5.08
C ALA A 259 -5.86 7.40 3.95
N TRP A 260 -5.37 6.77 2.89
CA TRP A 260 -4.90 7.46 1.70
C TRP A 260 -6.00 8.29 1.02
N CYS A 261 -7.22 7.77 0.93
CA CYS A 261 -8.36 8.53 0.41
C CYS A 261 -8.63 9.79 1.25
N TYR A 262 -8.56 9.70 2.58
CA TYR A 262 -8.68 10.86 3.46
C TYR A 262 -7.50 11.82 3.37
N GLU A 263 -6.27 11.32 3.15
CA GLU A 263 -5.06 12.12 2.96
C GLU A 263 -5.17 13.03 1.73
N TYR A 264 -5.66 12.49 0.62
CA TYR A 264 -5.69 13.21 -0.67
C TYR A 264 -7.08 13.76 -1.05
N GLY A 265 -8.10 13.55 -0.22
CA GLY A 265 -9.47 14.00 -0.53
C GLY A 265 -10.08 13.27 -1.73
N LYS A 266 -9.80 11.97 -1.90
CA LYS A 266 -10.33 11.16 -3.00
C LYS A 266 -11.63 10.47 -2.59
N GLY A 267 -12.75 10.84 -3.19
CA GLY A 267 -14.07 10.30 -2.85
C GLY A 267 -14.61 10.68 -1.47
N VAL A 268 -13.82 11.46 -0.71
CA VAL A 268 -14.16 12.02 0.60
C VAL A 268 -13.50 13.37 0.77
N GLU A 269 -13.99 14.20 1.70
CA GLU A 269 -13.32 15.42 2.10
C GLU A 269 -11.97 15.11 2.74
N GLN A 270 -10.92 15.84 2.34
CA GLN A 270 -9.58 15.68 2.90
C GLN A 270 -9.59 15.86 4.42
N ASN A 271 -9.06 14.88 5.14
CA ASN A 271 -9.03 14.90 6.59
C ASN A 271 -7.84 14.13 7.17
N TRP A 272 -6.78 14.85 7.50
CA TRP A 272 -5.56 14.26 8.05
C TRP A 272 -5.76 13.52 9.38
N LYS A 273 -6.69 13.98 10.24
CA LYS A 273 -6.96 13.29 11.51
C LYS A 273 -7.58 11.91 11.29
N ARG A 274 -8.50 11.81 10.30
CA ARG A 274 -9.08 10.52 9.91
C ARG A 274 -8.06 9.63 9.20
N ALA A 275 -7.21 10.22 8.35
CA ALA A 275 -6.12 9.46 7.71
C ALA A 275 -5.19 8.83 8.77
N VAL A 276 -4.74 9.63 9.74
CA VAL A 276 -3.89 9.15 10.85
C VAL A 276 -4.59 8.07 11.68
N HIS A 277 -5.89 8.23 11.95
CA HIS A 277 -6.65 7.21 12.69
C HIS A 277 -6.55 5.84 11.99
N TRP A 278 -6.82 5.79 10.70
CA TRP A 278 -6.78 4.54 9.95
C TRP A 278 -5.36 4.00 9.72
N TYR A 279 -4.36 4.87 9.47
CA TYR A 279 -2.95 4.44 9.43
C TYR A 279 -2.51 3.84 10.76
N ARG A 280 -2.93 4.42 11.89
CA ARG A 280 -2.62 3.88 13.23
C ARG A 280 -3.26 2.52 13.44
N GLN A 281 -4.53 2.35 13.07
CA GLN A 281 -5.21 1.06 13.15
C GLN A 281 -4.47 -0.05 12.38
N ALA A 282 -3.95 0.27 11.18
CA ALA A 282 -3.12 -0.67 10.43
C ALA A 282 -1.76 -0.90 11.08
N ALA A 283 -1.12 0.16 11.58
CA ALA A 283 0.19 0.09 12.24
C ALA A 283 0.16 -0.69 13.55
N ASP A 284 -0.94 -0.63 14.31
CA ASP A 284 -1.14 -1.40 15.55
C ASP A 284 -1.28 -2.90 15.26
N GLN A 285 -1.67 -3.27 14.04
CA GLN A 285 -1.67 -4.65 13.53
C GLN A 285 -0.34 -5.04 12.86
N GLU A 286 0.72 -4.28 13.09
CA GLU A 286 2.06 -4.51 12.53
C GLU A 286 2.13 -4.45 10.99
N ASP A 287 1.16 -3.76 10.34
CA ASP A 287 1.21 -3.54 8.91
C ASP A 287 2.35 -2.58 8.55
N PRO A 288 3.34 -2.99 7.72
CA PRO A 288 4.53 -2.17 7.44
C PRO A 288 4.20 -0.88 6.69
N ARG A 289 3.13 -0.86 5.89
CA ARG A 289 2.67 0.32 5.17
C ARG A 289 2.00 1.31 6.12
N GLY A 290 1.17 0.81 7.06
CA GLY A 290 0.55 1.62 8.12
C GLY A 290 1.61 2.28 9.00
N MET A 291 2.61 1.51 9.47
CA MET A 291 3.72 2.02 10.28
C MET A 291 4.55 3.06 9.51
N PHE A 292 4.87 2.81 8.24
CA PHE A 292 5.58 3.77 7.40
C PHE A 292 4.81 5.08 7.25
N CYS A 293 3.50 5.01 6.95
CA CYS A 293 2.65 6.20 6.81
C CYS A 293 2.52 6.99 8.13
N MET A 294 2.46 6.29 9.28
CA MET A 294 2.51 6.96 10.59
C MET A 294 3.83 7.72 10.78
N GLY A 295 4.96 7.14 10.40
CA GLY A 295 6.25 7.83 10.40
C GLY A 295 6.24 9.11 9.55
N ILE A 296 5.66 9.05 8.36
CA ILE A 296 5.47 10.23 7.48
C ILE A 296 4.57 11.29 8.14
N CYS A 297 3.46 10.88 8.75
CA CYS A 297 2.56 11.81 9.45
C CYS A 297 3.26 12.54 10.60
N CYS A 298 4.02 11.81 11.42
CA CYS A 298 4.79 12.38 12.54
C CYS A 298 5.92 13.30 12.04
N LYS A 299 6.62 12.91 10.97
CA LYS A 299 7.68 13.70 10.33
C LYS A 299 7.20 15.09 9.88
N TYR A 300 6.04 15.17 9.27
CA TYR A 300 5.53 16.42 8.69
C TYR A 300 4.46 17.12 9.52
N GLY A 301 4.05 16.56 10.67
CA GLY A 301 2.97 17.10 11.49
C GLY A 301 1.60 17.05 10.82
N ARG A 302 1.35 16.00 10.02
CA ARG A 302 0.10 15.85 9.26
C ARG A 302 -0.94 15.08 10.07
N GLY A 303 -1.93 15.80 10.61
CA GLY A 303 -2.99 15.23 11.46
C GLY A 303 -2.55 14.86 12.88
N VAL A 304 -1.28 14.96 13.18
CA VAL A 304 -0.62 14.84 14.49
C VAL A 304 0.39 15.97 14.68
N GLU A 305 0.88 16.19 15.88
CA GLU A 305 1.98 17.11 16.14
C GLU A 305 3.26 16.59 15.48
N GLN A 306 4.06 17.51 14.90
CA GLN A 306 5.34 17.13 14.30
C GLN A 306 6.30 16.61 15.38
N ASN A 307 6.79 15.40 15.20
CA ASN A 307 7.71 14.75 16.12
C ASN A 307 8.64 13.78 15.38
N TRP A 308 9.91 14.17 15.27
CA TRP A 308 10.91 13.37 14.58
C TRP A 308 11.30 12.09 15.33
N GLU A 309 11.30 12.10 16.66
CA GLU A 309 11.61 10.91 17.46
C GLU A 309 10.52 9.85 17.30
N GLU A 310 9.25 10.28 17.29
CA GLU A 310 8.11 9.39 17.03
C GLU A 310 8.12 8.88 15.58
N ALA A 311 8.49 9.74 14.60
CA ALA A 311 8.67 9.32 13.22
C ALA A 311 9.71 8.20 13.09
N VAL A 312 10.87 8.38 13.74
CA VAL A 312 11.93 7.37 13.79
C VAL A 312 11.48 6.08 14.47
N HIS A 313 10.71 6.17 15.55
CA HIS A 313 10.12 4.99 16.21
C HIS A 313 9.26 4.17 15.23
N TRP A 314 8.36 4.83 14.50
CA TRP A 314 7.51 4.17 13.51
C TRP A 314 8.31 3.61 12.33
N TYR A 315 9.31 4.34 11.83
CA TYR A 315 10.18 3.83 10.77
C TYR A 315 10.96 2.59 11.22
N ARG A 316 11.49 2.54 12.45
CA ARG A 316 12.18 1.34 12.97
C ARG A 316 11.25 0.13 12.98
N ARG A 317 10.05 0.25 13.50
CA ARG A 317 9.05 -0.83 13.46
C ARG A 317 8.74 -1.28 12.03
N ALA A 318 8.58 -0.33 11.10
CA ALA A 318 8.36 -0.66 9.69
C ALA A 318 9.57 -1.33 9.03
N VAL A 319 10.80 -0.97 9.43
CA VAL A 319 12.05 -1.63 8.99
C VAL A 319 12.10 -3.06 9.49
N ASP A 320 11.78 -3.30 10.77
CA ASP A 320 11.73 -4.64 11.36
C ASP A 320 10.72 -5.54 10.63
N ALA A 321 9.62 -4.94 10.13
CA ALA A 321 8.64 -5.59 9.27
C ALA A 321 9.03 -5.64 7.78
N GLY A 322 10.25 -5.23 7.41
CA GLY A 322 10.82 -5.39 6.07
C GLY A 322 10.51 -4.28 5.05
N SER A 323 9.98 -3.12 5.46
CA SER A 323 9.65 -2.00 4.56
C SER A 323 10.90 -1.32 3.99
N ALA A 324 11.16 -1.46 2.69
CA ALA A 324 12.27 -0.79 2.01
C ALA A 324 12.13 0.76 2.05
N ALA A 325 10.91 1.28 1.86
CA ALA A 325 10.63 2.71 1.95
C ALA A 325 10.93 3.27 3.35
N ALA A 326 10.65 2.49 4.41
CA ALA A 326 10.99 2.89 5.78
C ALA A 326 12.50 2.86 6.02
N MET A 327 13.23 1.87 5.47
CA MET A 327 14.70 1.83 5.52
C MET A 327 15.31 3.08 4.88
N CYS A 328 14.81 3.48 3.71
CA CYS A 328 15.26 4.70 3.04
C CYS A 328 15.00 5.96 3.89
N ASN A 329 13.78 6.12 4.43
CA ASN A 329 13.44 7.29 5.26
C ASN A 329 14.17 7.33 6.60
N LEU A 330 14.39 6.17 7.23
CA LEU A 330 15.20 6.07 8.44
C LEU A 330 16.66 6.39 8.15
N GLY A 331 17.18 5.96 7.00
CA GLY A 331 18.50 6.34 6.51
C GLY A 331 18.65 7.86 6.39
N VAL A 332 17.64 8.55 5.84
CA VAL A 332 17.61 10.03 5.78
C VAL A 332 17.62 10.65 7.19
N CYS A 333 16.91 10.06 8.16
CA CYS A 333 16.94 10.54 9.53
C CYS A 333 18.34 10.45 10.14
N TYR A 334 19.05 9.34 9.95
CA TYR A 334 20.43 9.17 10.41
C TYR A 334 21.43 10.07 9.67
N GLU A 335 21.29 10.24 8.35
CA GLU A 335 22.12 11.13 7.54
C GLU A 335 22.06 12.57 8.04
N ARG A 336 20.86 13.04 8.43
CA ARG A 336 20.62 14.43 8.83
C ARG A 336 20.64 14.68 10.33
N GLY A 337 20.55 13.63 11.16
CA GLY A 337 20.39 13.76 12.60
C GLY A 337 18.98 14.24 13.01
N GLU A 338 17.95 13.84 12.27
CA GLU A 338 16.55 14.22 12.51
C GLU A 338 15.87 13.15 13.35
N GLY A 339 15.59 13.44 14.63
CA GLY A 339 15.00 12.52 15.61
C GLY A 339 15.93 11.40 16.11
N VAL A 340 17.17 11.38 15.64
CA VAL A 340 18.26 10.48 16.06
C VAL A 340 19.59 11.22 15.98
N GLU A 341 20.61 10.73 16.68
CA GLU A 341 21.98 11.21 16.49
C GLU A 341 22.44 10.89 15.05
N ARG A 342 23.13 11.86 14.43
CA ARG A 342 23.64 11.69 13.06
C ARG A 342 24.63 10.55 12.98
N ASP A 343 24.36 9.61 12.10
CA ASP A 343 25.23 8.46 11.82
C ASP A 343 25.19 8.10 10.31
N ALA A 344 26.16 8.61 9.57
CA ALA A 344 26.24 8.38 8.14
C ALA A 344 26.55 6.90 7.78
N ALA A 345 27.22 6.15 8.68
CA ALA A 345 27.49 4.73 8.44
C ALA A 345 26.22 3.89 8.58
N GLU A 346 25.39 4.19 9.58
CA GLU A 346 24.08 3.56 9.74
C GLU A 346 23.12 3.96 8.59
N ALA A 347 23.16 5.22 8.14
CA ALA A 347 22.41 5.65 6.96
C ALA A 347 22.81 4.82 5.71
N ALA A 348 24.11 4.66 5.47
CA ALA A 348 24.63 3.86 4.36
C ALA A 348 24.19 2.39 4.45
N ARG A 349 24.17 1.81 5.66
CA ARG A 349 23.71 0.44 5.90
C ARG A 349 22.22 0.28 5.53
N LEU A 350 21.39 1.21 5.98
CA LEU A 350 19.94 1.21 5.71
C LEU A 350 19.65 1.44 4.23
N TYR A 351 20.33 2.41 3.60
CA TYR A 351 20.19 2.62 2.15
C TYR A 351 20.60 1.40 1.35
N ARG A 352 21.67 0.69 1.74
CA ARG A 352 22.07 -0.55 1.06
C ARG A 352 21.01 -1.62 1.15
N GLN A 353 20.44 -1.84 2.33
CA GLN A 353 19.36 -2.81 2.52
C GLN A 353 18.10 -2.49 1.70
N ALA A 354 17.74 -1.20 1.59
CA ALA A 354 16.64 -0.77 0.75
C ALA A 354 16.98 -0.86 -0.74
N ALA A 355 18.19 -0.48 -1.13
CA ALA A 355 18.69 -0.52 -2.51
C ALA A 355 18.74 -1.95 -3.09
N GLU A 356 19.12 -2.93 -2.26
CA GLU A 356 19.10 -4.36 -2.60
C GLU A 356 17.66 -4.90 -2.79
N ARG A 357 16.65 -4.17 -2.26
CA ARG A 357 15.22 -4.42 -2.50
C ARG A 357 14.65 -3.52 -3.60
N GLU A 358 15.51 -3.00 -4.44
CA GLU A 358 15.16 -2.21 -5.62
C GLU A 358 14.47 -0.85 -5.30
N ASP A 359 14.63 -0.30 -4.07
CA ASP A 359 14.17 1.05 -3.78
C ASP A 359 15.04 2.10 -4.49
N ALA A 360 14.49 2.74 -5.52
CA ALA A 360 15.23 3.67 -6.38
C ALA A 360 15.75 4.92 -5.62
N ALA A 361 15.01 5.39 -4.62
CA ALA A 361 15.44 6.52 -3.80
C ALA A 361 16.64 6.15 -2.93
N ALA A 362 16.62 4.96 -2.33
CA ALA A 362 17.74 4.43 -1.55
C ALA A 362 18.97 4.16 -2.42
N GLN A 363 18.79 3.61 -3.64
CA GLN A 363 19.88 3.44 -4.61
C GLN A 363 20.53 4.78 -4.94
N CYS A 364 19.72 5.81 -5.21
CA CYS A 364 20.25 7.16 -5.48
C CYS A 364 20.97 7.74 -4.26
N ASN A 365 20.44 7.61 -3.05
CA ASN A 365 21.06 8.11 -1.84
C ASN A 365 22.37 7.35 -1.52
N LEU A 366 22.39 6.03 -1.69
CA LEU A 366 23.59 5.23 -1.52
C LEU A 366 24.68 5.62 -2.53
N GLY A 367 24.30 5.86 -3.79
CA GLY A 367 25.19 6.40 -4.81
C GLY A 367 25.81 7.73 -4.38
N TYR A 368 25.02 8.61 -3.80
CA TYR A 368 25.51 9.88 -3.26
C TYR A 368 26.50 9.71 -2.09
N LEU A 369 26.25 8.78 -1.18
CA LEU A 369 27.20 8.49 -0.11
C LEU A 369 28.54 7.94 -0.64
N TYR A 370 28.51 7.10 -1.67
CA TYR A 370 29.74 6.67 -2.34
C TYR A 370 30.44 7.79 -3.13
N GLU A 371 29.69 8.73 -3.68
CA GLU A 371 30.24 9.93 -4.33
C GLU A 371 30.97 10.83 -3.33
N THR A 372 30.38 11.07 -2.16
CA THR A 372 30.92 12.01 -1.15
C THR A 372 31.93 11.36 -0.18
N GLY A 373 31.84 10.03 0.01
CA GLY A 373 32.60 9.32 1.04
C GLY A 373 32.01 9.48 2.44
N GLU A 374 30.72 9.88 2.56
CA GLU A 374 30.05 9.99 3.85
C GLU A 374 29.57 8.62 4.33
N GLY A 375 30.06 8.16 5.48
CA GLY A 375 29.70 6.88 6.08
C GLY A 375 30.20 5.63 5.35
N VAL A 376 30.80 5.80 4.17
CA VAL A 376 31.44 4.76 3.35
C VAL A 376 32.72 5.31 2.74
N GLU A 377 33.65 4.45 2.31
CA GLU A 377 34.82 4.87 1.54
C GLU A 377 34.37 5.41 0.17
N GLN A 378 34.86 6.59 -0.21
CA GLN A 378 34.53 7.21 -1.50
C GLN A 378 34.87 6.27 -2.67
N ASN A 379 33.90 6.02 -3.52
CA ASN A 379 34.05 5.14 -4.67
C ASN A 379 33.11 5.53 -5.82
N TRP A 380 33.66 6.21 -6.82
CA TRP A 380 32.90 6.66 -7.98
C TRP A 380 32.30 5.53 -8.83
N GLN A 381 32.96 4.36 -8.90
CA GLN A 381 32.43 3.21 -9.64
C GLN A 381 31.19 2.65 -8.96
N GLU A 382 31.20 2.54 -7.63
CA GLU A 382 30.01 2.15 -6.87
C GLU A 382 28.91 3.21 -6.95
N ALA A 383 29.28 4.51 -6.87
CA ALA A 383 28.30 5.60 -7.06
C ALA A 383 27.56 5.48 -8.40
N VAL A 384 28.33 5.32 -9.49
CA VAL A 384 27.77 5.14 -10.84
C VAL A 384 26.87 3.90 -10.92
N ARG A 385 27.29 2.77 -10.36
CA ARG A 385 26.52 1.53 -10.34
C ARG A 385 25.14 1.74 -9.70
N TRP A 386 25.10 2.39 -8.55
CA TRP A 386 23.84 2.64 -7.84
C TRP A 386 22.99 3.71 -8.53
N TYR A 387 23.60 4.77 -9.04
CA TYR A 387 22.87 5.76 -9.85
C TYR A 387 22.28 5.13 -11.11
N GLN A 388 23.00 4.23 -11.77
CA GLN A 388 22.51 3.52 -12.95
C GLN A 388 21.31 2.66 -12.61
N ALA A 389 21.36 1.86 -11.52
CA ALA A 389 20.24 1.04 -11.09
C ALA A 389 18.96 1.86 -10.82
N ALA A 390 19.10 3.03 -10.16
CA ALA A 390 17.97 3.93 -9.92
C ALA A 390 17.50 4.63 -11.22
N ALA A 391 18.42 4.99 -12.11
CA ALA A 391 18.10 5.63 -13.38
C ALA A 391 17.33 4.71 -14.35
N GLU A 392 17.66 3.43 -14.35
CA GLU A 392 16.95 2.39 -15.12
C GLU A 392 15.50 2.23 -14.66
N GLN A 393 15.20 2.51 -13.39
CA GLN A 393 13.84 2.58 -12.85
C GLN A 393 13.14 3.92 -13.16
N GLY A 394 13.79 4.82 -13.89
CA GLY A 394 13.25 6.13 -14.24
C GLY A 394 13.32 7.17 -13.11
N TYR A 395 14.15 6.98 -12.07
CA TYR A 395 14.27 7.93 -10.97
C TYR A 395 15.01 9.21 -11.40
N PRO A 396 14.35 10.39 -11.51
CA PRO A 396 14.91 11.55 -12.20
C PRO A 396 16.19 12.07 -11.56
N ARG A 397 16.26 12.12 -10.22
CA ARG A 397 17.45 12.57 -9.51
C ARG A 397 18.67 11.69 -9.79
N ALA A 398 18.47 10.38 -9.90
CA ALA A 398 19.56 9.46 -10.24
C ALA A 398 20.01 9.61 -11.69
N GLN A 399 19.07 9.82 -12.63
CA GLN A 399 19.40 10.14 -14.03
C GLN A 399 20.22 11.43 -14.12
N CYS A 400 19.87 12.47 -13.33
CA CYS A 400 20.63 13.69 -13.24
C CYS A 400 22.05 13.45 -12.70
N ASN A 401 22.21 12.74 -11.58
CA ASN A 401 23.50 12.46 -10.97
C ASN A 401 24.37 11.59 -11.88
N LEU A 402 23.79 10.58 -12.51
CA LEU A 402 24.48 9.76 -13.51
C LEU A 402 24.93 10.61 -14.72
N GLY A 403 24.07 11.56 -15.16
CA GLY A 403 24.43 12.54 -16.20
C GLY A 403 25.66 13.35 -15.82
N VAL A 404 25.76 13.81 -14.58
CA VAL A 404 26.95 14.49 -14.05
C VAL A 404 28.19 13.58 -14.12
N CYS A 405 28.06 12.31 -13.77
CA CYS A 405 29.15 11.34 -13.87
C CYS A 405 29.68 11.21 -15.33
N TRP A 406 28.78 11.12 -16.30
CA TRP A 406 29.16 11.04 -17.72
C TRP A 406 29.69 12.37 -18.27
N GLU A 407 29.17 13.52 -17.82
CA GLU A 407 29.66 14.85 -18.27
C GLU A 407 31.12 15.08 -17.87
N PHE A 408 31.48 14.71 -16.63
CA PHE A 408 32.81 14.99 -16.08
C PHE A 408 33.77 13.80 -16.13
N GLY A 409 33.27 12.58 -16.33
CA GLY A 409 34.07 11.36 -16.35
C GLY A 409 34.35 10.81 -14.96
N HIS A 410 33.41 10.96 -14.02
CA HIS A 410 33.52 10.42 -12.67
C HIS A 410 33.08 8.95 -12.63
N GLY A 411 33.99 8.03 -12.37
CA GLY A 411 33.73 6.59 -12.34
C GLY A 411 33.41 5.93 -13.69
N VAL A 412 33.28 6.73 -14.74
CA VAL A 412 33.02 6.31 -16.15
C VAL A 412 33.89 7.12 -17.11
N ALA A 413 34.06 6.65 -18.33
CA ALA A 413 34.68 7.47 -19.37
C ALA A 413 33.78 8.67 -19.72
N LYS A 414 34.40 9.85 -19.86
CA LYS A 414 33.65 11.09 -20.17
C LYS A 414 32.88 10.97 -21.49
N ASP A 415 31.57 11.19 -21.44
CA ASP A 415 30.68 11.18 -22.61
C ASP A 415 29.53 12.20 -22.41
N PRO A 416 29.75 13.47 -22.82
CA PRO A 416 28.73 14.51 -22.65
C PRO A 416 27.45 14.29 -23.48
N ALA A 417 27.51 13.45 -24.54
CA ALA A 417 26.31 13.15 -25.30
C ALA A 417 25.37 12.24 -24.50
N LYS A 418 25.90 11.22 -23.83
CA LYS A 418 25.14 10.42 -22.88
C LYS A 418 24.63 11.24 -21.71
N ALA A 419 25.44 12.20 -21.22
CA ALA A 419 25.00 13.11 -20.16
C ALA A 419 23.78 13.92 -20.60
N ALA A 420 23.80 14.46 -21.84
CA ALA A 420 22.66 15.22 -22.36
C ALA A 420 21.38 14.38 -22.47
N ASP A 421 21.47 13.12 -22.86
CA ASP A 421 20.32 12.20 -22.94
C ASP A 421 19.75 11.89 -21.54
N LEU A 422 20.61 11.66 -20.55
CA LEU A 422 20.20 11.45 -19.16
C LEU A 422 19.57 12.70 -18.54
N TYR A 423 20.16 13.87 -18.77
CA TYR A 423 19.57 15.13 -18.31
C TYR A 423 18.21 15.38 -18.95
N ARG A 424 18.03 15.01 -20.24
CA ARG A 424 16.72 15.14 -20.92
C ARG A 424 15.68 14.26 -20.24
N GLN A 425 15.99 12.99 -20.00
CA GLN A 425 15.08 12.06 -19.31
C GLN A 425 14.74 12.57 -17.90
N ALA A 426 15.73 13.01 -17.14
CA ALA A 426 15.53 13.55 -15.80
C ALA A 426 14.67 14.83 -15.82
N ALA A 427 14.91 15.73 -16.78
CA ALA A 427 14.15 16.97 -16.92
C ALA A 427 12.68 16.71 -17.35
N GLU A 428 12.46 15.74 -18.24
CA GLU A 428 11.11 15.28 -18.60
C GLU A 428 10.40 14.63 -17.41
N GLY A 429 11.15 14.01 -16.50
CA GLY A 429 10.68 13.50 -15.20
C GLY A 429 10.51 14.56 -14.11
N GLY A 430 10.74 15.86 -14.41
CA GLY A 430 10.55 16.99 -13.49
C GLY A 430 11.80 17.38 -12.67
N ASP A 431 13.00 16.86 -12.99
CA ASP A 431 14.21 17.29 -12.29
C ASP A 431 14.70 18.66 -12.81
N ARG A 432 14.53 19.70 -11.98
CA ARG A 432 14.90 21.09 -12.31
C ARG A 432 16.42 21.28 -12.52
N VAL A 433 17.24 20.53 -11.80
CA VAL A 433 18.71 20.63 -11.92
C VAL A 433 19.14 20.05 -13.27
N ALA A 434 18.57 18.91 -13.67
CA ALA A 434 18.81 18.31 -14.98
C ALA A 434 18.37 19.24 -16.12
N ALA A 435 17.20 19.88 -16.00
CA ALA A 435 16.74 20.86 -16.99
C ALA A 435 17.73 22.03 -17.13
N CYS A 436 18.25 22.54 -16.00
CA CYS A 436 19.27 23.59 -16.01
C CYS A 436 20.58 23.10 -16.64
N ASN A 437 21.05 21.88 -16.30
CA ASN A 437 22.26 21.29 -16.88
C ASN A 437 22.11 21.10 -18.40
N LEU A 438 20.97 20.58 -18.84
CA LEU A 438 20.70 20.40 -20.27
C LEU A 438 20.67 21.74 -21.03
N GLY A 439 20.06 22.77 -20.43
CA GLY A 439 20.09 24.13 -20.96
C GLY A 439 21.53 24.62 -21.15
N TYR A 440 22.42 24.37 -20.19
CA TYR A 440 23.84 24.72 -20.27
C TYR A 440 24.58 23.94 -21.37
N LEU A 441 24.27 22.64 -21.54
CA LEU A 441 24.85 21.87 -22.65
C LEU A 441 24.45 22.42 -24.01
N TYR A 442 23.18 22.82 -24.19
CA TYR A 442 22.73 23.49 -25.43
C TYR A 442 23.33 24.90 -25.62
N GLU A 443 23.55 25.64 -24.54
CA GLU A 443 24.24 26.92 -24.57
C GLU A 443 25.67 26.80 -25.06
N THR A 444 26.40 25.81 -24.56
CA THR A 444 27.83 25.63 -24.84
C THR A 444 28.11 24.75 -26.06
N GLY A 445 27.17 23.93 -26.51
CA GLY A 445 27.36 22.95 -27.57
C GLY A 445 28.18 21.72 -27.13
N VAL A 446 28.23 21.44 -25.84
CA VAL A 446 28.94 20.28 -25.30
C VAL A 446 28.03 19.06 -25.31
N GLY A 447 28.40 18.01 -26.05
CA GLY A 447 27.61 16.79 -26.20
C GLY A 447 26.35 16.91 -27.05
N VAL A 448 25.95 18.12 -27.40
CA VAL A 448 24.81 18.44 -28.29
C VAL A 448 25.17 19.57 -29.22
N ALA A 449 24.43 19.73 -30.34
CA ALA A 449 24.59 20.89 -31.19
C ALA A 449 24.18 22.16 -30.43
N GLN A 450 25.02 23.21 -30.49
CA GLN A 450 24.73 24.48 -29.83
C GLN A 450 23.38 25.08 -30.33
N SER A 451 22.51 25.40 -29.40
CA SER A 451 21.19 25.98 -29.69
C SER A 451 20.73 26.88 -28.54
N TRP A 452 20.79 28.18 -28.72
CA TRP A 452 20.27 29.14 -27.74
C TRP A 452 18.75 29.04 -27.54
N ALA A 453 18.02 28.63 -28.58
CA ALA A 453 16.57 28.45 -28.46
C ALA A 453 16.24 27.26 -27.55
N ASP A 454 16.95 26.15 -27.69
CA ASP A 454 16.78 24.98 -26.84
C ASP A 454 17.32 25.25 -25.43
N ALA A 455 18.44 25.96 -25.27
CA ALA A 455 18.94 26.37 -23.97
C ALA A 455 17.86 27.17 -23.20
N VAL A 456 17.25 28.16 -23.84
CA VAL A 456 16.17 28.95 -23.24
C VAL A 456 14.95 28.11 -22.90
N LYS A 457 14.56 27.16 -23.77
CA LYS A 457 13.45 26.23 -23.48
C LYS A 457 13.66 25.49 -22.17
N TRP A 458 14.83 24.89 -21.98
CA TRP A 458 15.14 24.12 -20.79
C TRP A 458 15.36 24.98 -19.55
N TYR A 459 15.96 26.17 -19.70
CA TYR A 459 16.04 27.12 -18.58
C TYR A 459 14.66 27.60 -18.11
N ARG A 460 13.70 27.81 -19.02
CA ARG A 460 12.32 28.18 -18.66
C ARG A 460 11.66 27.07 -17.84
N GLN A 461 11.78 25.83 -18.26
CA GLN A 461 11.26 24.69 -17.50
C GLN A 461 11.88 24.64 -16.09
N ALA A 462 13.20 24.80 -15.96
CA ALA A 462 13.86 24.82 -14.67
C ALA A 462 13.42 26.02 -13.79
N VAL A 463 13.11 27.16 -14.41
CA VAL A 463 12.61 28.36 -13.72
C VAL A 463 11.19 28.16 -13.16
N GLU A 464 10.31 27.43 -13.86
CA GLU A 464 8.98 27.06 -13.36
C GLU A 464 9.08 26.29 -12.04
N GLU A 465 10.12 25.46 -11.89
CA GLU A 465 10.46 24.71 -10.67
C GLU A 465 11.37 25.51 -9.71
N SER A 466 11.50 26.83 -9.93
CA SER A 466 12.25 27.75 -9.08
C SER A 466 13.75 27.44 -8.92
N GLU A 467 14.42 26.92 -9.95
CA GLU A 467 15.87 26.65 -9.93
C GLU A 467 16.68 27.97 -10.05
N PRO A 468 17.46 28.37 -9.02
CA PRO A 468 18.08 29.70 -9.00
C PRO A 468 19.18 29.86 -10.06
N ARG A 469 19.93 28.82 -10.40
CA ARG A 469 20.93 28.88 -11.47
C ARG A 469 20.27 29.06 -12.84
N ALA A 470 19.13 28.42 -13.06
CA ALA A 470 18.37 28.58 -14.30
C ALA A 470 17.78 29.99 -14.42
N GLN A 471 17.29 30.58 -13.30
CA GLN A 471 16.83 31.98 -13.28
C GLN A 471 17.95 32.91 -13.69
N TYR A 472 19.15 32.70 -13.17
CA TYR A 472 20.33 33.50 -13.53
C TYR A 472 20.70 33.37 -15.03
N ASN A 473 20.78 32.13 -15.52
CA ASN A 473 21.13 31.87 -16.92
C ASN A 473 20.06 32.41 -17.89
N LEU A 474 18.79 32.22 -17.59
CA LEU A 474 17.71 32.79 -18.40
C LEU A 474 17.70 34.33 -18.36
N ALA A 475 18.00 34.93 -17.21
CA ALA A 475 18.18 36.37 -17.10
C ALA A 475 19.29 36.87 -18.02
N TRP A 476 20.41 36.16 -18.05
CA TRP A 476 21.52 36.46 -18.96
C TRP A 476 21.12 36.36 -20.43
N CYS A 477 20.31 35.36 -20.79
CA CYS A 477 19.77 35.22 -22.14
C CYS A 477 18.90 36.42 -22.55
N TYR A 478 18.02 36.88 -21.65
CA TYR A 478 17.21 38.08 -21.90
C TYR A 478 18.04 39.34 -21.95
N GLU A 479 19.07 39.53 -21.11
CA GLU A 479 19.96 40.66 -21.10
C GLU A 479 20.69 40.82 -22.45
N HIS A 480 21.14 39.70 -23.03
CA HIS A 480 21.97 39.68 -24.23
C HIS A 480 21.20 39.35 -25.51
N GLY A 481 19.92 39.03 -25.43
CA GLY A 481 19.10 38.65 -26.59
C GLY A 481 19.54 37.34 -27.21
N LYS A 482 19.93 36.35 -26.40
CA LYS A 482 20.37 35.02 -26.85
C LYS A 482 19.22 34.04 -26.77
N GLY A 483 18.79 33.51 -27.92
CA GLY A 483 17.67 32.58 -28.03
C GLY A 483 16.29 33.18 -27.75
N VAL A 484 16.25 34.43 -27.28
CA VAL A 484 15.04 35.21 -26.99
C VAL A 484 15.27 36.67 -27.38
N PRO A 485 14.21 37.45 -27.69
CA PRO A 485 14.33 38.89 -27.82
C PRO A 485 14.89 39.49 -26.55
N ARG A 486 15.75 40.52 -26.70
CA ARG A 486 16.35 41.20 -25.57
C ARG A 486 15.27 41.90 -24.74
N ASP A 487 15.19 41.56 -23.44
CA ASP A 487 14.26 42.16 -22.48
C ASP A 487 14.95 42.39 -21.14
N LEU A 488 15.35 43.65 -20.91
CA LEU A 488 16.05 44.07 -19.68
C LEU A 488 15.17 44.06 -18.43
N ARG A 489 13.84 44.14 -18.61
CA ARG A 489 12.91 44.08 -17.49
C ARG A 489 12.82 42.65 -16.98
N GLN A 490 12.57 41.69 -17.88
CA GLN A 490 12.55 40.26 -17.53
C GLN A 490 13.89 39.80 -16.97
N ALA A 491 14.99 40.22 -17.59
CA ALA A 491 16.33 39.89 -17.08
C ALA A 491 16.50 40.34 -15.62
N ARG A 492 16.10 41.57 -15.29
CA ARG A 492 16.22 42.08 -13.92
C ARG A 492 15.33 41.33 -12.94
N GLU A 493 14.08 41.02 -13.30
CA GLU A 493 13.15 40.27 -12.46
C GLU A 493 13.71 38.90 -12.12
N LEU A 494 14.29 38.19 -13.10
CA LEU A 494 14.90 36.89 -12.92
C LEU A 494 16.19 36.92 -12.09
N TYR A 495 17.08 37.92 -12.31
CA TYR A 495 18.26 38.09 -11.44
C TYR A 495 17.86 38.38 -9.99
N GLN A 496 16.83 39.20 -9.76
CA GLN A 496 16.30 39.45 -8.41
C GLN A 496 15.71 38.19 -7.78
N ALA A 497 15.04 37.34 -8.57
CA ALA A 497 14.51 36.06 -8.09
C ALA A 497 15.65 35.09 -7.68
N ALA A 498 16.70 34.97 -8.50
CA ALA A 498 17.89 34.19 -8.19
C ALA A 498 18.61 34.73 -6.94
N ALA A 499 18.74 36.08 -6.81
CA ALA A 499 19.37 36.71 -5.66
C ALA A 499 18.63 36.46 -4.35
N LYS A 500 17.30 36.50 -4.36
CA LYS A 500 16.47 36.15 -3.18
C LYS A 500 16.72 34.74 -2.68
N GLN A 501 17.14 33.82 -3.56
CA GLN A 501 17.50 32.46 -3.24
C GLN A 501 19.01 32.31 -2.92
N GLY A 502 19.76 33.42 -2.85
CA GLY A 502 21.17 33.38 -2.49
C GLY A 502 22.12 32.96 -3.60
N TYR A 503 21.70 32.95 -4.89
CA TYR A 503 22.58 32.57 -5.97
C TYR A 503 23.71 33.57 -6.17
N ALA A 504 24.96 33.08 -6.16
CA ALA A 504 26.14 33.93 -6.24
C ALA A 504 26.16 34.78 -7.55
N GLY A 505 26.50 36.07 -7.42
CA GLY A 505 26.54 37.01 -8.55
C GLY A 505 25.18 37.57 -9.02
N ALA A 506 24.06 36.95 -8.59
CA ALA A 506 22.73 37.42 -9.03
C ALA A 506 22.38 38.79 -8.48
N GLN A 507 22.74 39.10 -7.23
CA GLN A 507 22.52 40.41 -6.64
C GLN A 507 23.32 41.49 -7.37
N GLU A 508 24.60 41.23 -7.67
CA GLU A 508 25.45 42.17 -8.40
C GLU A 508 24.91 42.47 -9.82
N ALA A 509 24.42 41.40 -10.50
CA ALA A 509 23.80 41.55 -11.81
C ALA A 509 22.51 42.38 -11.76
N ALA A 510 21.66 42.14 -10.76
CA ALA A 510 20.43 42.92 -10.55
C ALA A 510 20.75 44.41 -10.26
N ASP A 511 21.72 44.68 -9.37
CA ASP A 511 22.14 46.05 -9.02
C ASP A 511 22.78 46.81 -10.20
N ARG A 512 23.58 46.12 -11.02
CA ARG A 512 24.13 46.65 -12.27
C ARG A 512 23.01 47.12 -13.21
N MET A 513 22.02 46.29 -13.41
CA MET A 513 20.89 46.62 -14.30
C MET A 513 20.02 47.76 -13.77
N GLU A 514 19.89 47.91 -12.47
CA GLU A 514 19.18 49.01 -11.86
C GLU A 514 19.89 50.34 -12.08
N LYS A 515 21.23 50.37 -11.88
CA LYS A 515 22.07 51.55 -12.16
C LYS A 515 22.03 51.98 -13.64
N ASP A 516 22.08 51.02 -14.56
CA ASP A 516 22.00 51.30 -16.00
C ASP A 516 20.61 51.76 -16.45
N GLY A 517 19.54 51.21 -15.84
CA GLY A 517 18.17 51.69 -16.04
C GLY A 517 17.93 53.12 -15.54
N SER A 518 18.52 53.47 -14.40
CA SER A 518 18.44 54.84 -13.84
C SER A 518 19.23 55.87 -14.66
N ARG A 519 20.42 55.48 -15.15
CA ARG A 519 21.22 56.35 -16.06
C ARG A 519 20.49 56.65 -17.37
N ARG A 520 19.78 55.68 -17.97
CA ARG A 520 19.00 55.89 -19.19
C ARG A 520 17.77 56.76 -18.97
N ARG A 521 17.10 56.67 -17.81
CA ARG A 521 15.98 57.54 -17.45
C ARG A 521 16.46 58.98 -17.13
N GLY A 522 17.60 59.11 -16.44
CA GLY A 522 18.20 60.41 -16.16
C GLY A 522 18.77 61.11 -17.40
N GLY A 523 19.38 60.35 -18.33
CA GLY A 523 19.89 60.92 -19.60
C GLY A 523 18.79 61.36 -20.57
N GLY A 524 17.64 60.66 -20.57
CA GLY A 524 16.46 61.08 -21.36
C GLY A 524 15.81 62.35 -20.82
N PHE A 525 15.76 62.53 -19.51
CA PHE A 525 15.22 63.75 -18.87
C PHE A 525 16.11 64.94 -19.11
N LEU A 526 17.45 64.77 -19.05
CA LEU A 526 18.40 65.83 -19.37
C LEU A 526 18.42 66.26 -20.87
N ARG A 527 18.23 65.27 -21.79
CA ARG A 527 18.12 65.56 -23.22
C ARG A 527 16.81 66.29 -23.55
N GLY A 528 15.68 65.86 -23.04
CA GLY A 528 14.39 66.60 -23.20
C GLY A 528 14.37 68.00 -22.59
N PHE A 529 15.11 68.20 -21.47
CA PHE A 529 15.24 69.54 -20.85
C PHE A 529 16.16 70.44 -21.66
N LEU A 530 17.23 69.92 -22.27
CA LEU A 530 18.14 70.71 -23.12
C LEU A 530 17.57 71.00 -24.50
N ASP A 531 16.73 70.15 -25.06
CA ASP A 531 16.02 70.46 -26.32
C ASP A 531 14.85 71.39 -26.13
N GLY A 532 14.22 71.44 -24.96
CA GLY A 532 13.22 72.46 -24.56
C GLY A 532 13.80 73.86 -24.33
N LEU A 533 15.09 74.00 -24.03
CA LEU A 533 15.78 75.27 -23.86
C LEU A 533 16.39 75.84 -25.14
N ARG A 534 16.39 75.10 -26.26
CA ARG A 534 16.86 75.53 -27.59
C ARG A 534 15.75 75.97 -28.55
N GLY A 535 14.51 75.86 -28.09
CA GLY A 535 13.30 76.25 -28.85
C GLY A 535 12.60 77.52 -28.35
N GLN A 536 13.32 78.44 -27.69
CA GLN A 536 12.87 79.82 -27.46
C GLN A 536 13.82 80.79 -28.09
#